data_fbd7561727578637fc39243827705567
#
_entry.id   fbd7561727578637fc39243827705567
#
_cell.length_a   1.000
_cell.length_b   1.000
_cell.length_c   1.000
_cell.angle_alpha   90.00
_cell.angle_beta   90.00
_cell.angle_gamma   90.00
#
_symmetry.space_group_name_H-M   'P 1'
#
loop_
_entity.id
_entity.type
_entity.pdbx_description
1 polymer ?
#
loop_
_entity_poly.entity_id
_entity_poly.type
_entity_poly.pdbx_seq_one_letter_code
_entity_poly.pdbx_strand_id
1 'polypeptide(L)'
;MPEQGLKTLPHQEILTYEEIIRVAEYAVRNGITKIRITGGEPLIRKGIVGLIERLHRIPGLVDISLTTNGTLLEKYAHQLFQAGVCRINISLDTLDPERFRTITRRAVMDDVWAGIRKAEATGFDPIKLNVVVLKGVNDHEIPDFVQLAKEKPYHIRFIEFMPTGAGPYQKEHYIPTAKIIERVRKVAGISSLPPHINDGPAKRYKLEGGKGSIGFISPVSSHFCDTCNRLRLTADGKLRSCLFSDQEINLKPILRSGSKDIEAELKQQFQQALSTKPAGHKINSDKIPPLGRTMSGIGG
;
A
#
# COMPACT_ATOMS: atom_id res chain seq x y z
N MET A 1 14.74 3.81 -2.27
CA MET A 1 15.24 3.24 -0.99
C MET A 1 16.55 3.92 -0.59
N PRO A 2 16.90 4.06 0.73
CA PRO A 2 18.22 4.58 1.13
C PRO A 2 19.36 3.70 0.58
N GLU A 3 20.53 4.28 0.26
CA GLU A 3 21.68 3.55 -0.27
C GLU A 3 22.18 2.43 0.65
N GLN A 4 22.11 2.68 1.95
CA GLN A 4 22.51 1.72 3.00
C GLN A 4 21.49 0.62 3.27
N GLY A 5 20.37 0.59 2.52
CA GLY A 5 19.24 -0.30 2.77
C GLY A 5 18.40 0.15 3.98
N LEU A 6 17.40 -0.65 4.31
CA LEU A 6 16.61 -0.44 5.52
C LEU A 6 17.29 -1.14 6.70
N LYS A 7 17.35 -0.45 7.86
CA LYS A 7 17.78 -1.06 9.12
C LYS A 7 16.83 -2.22 9.42
N THR A 8 17.35 -3.44 9.41
CA THR A 8 16.57 -4.61 9.83
C THR A 8 16.41 -4.60 11.35
N LEU A 9 15.18 -4.71 11.81
CA LEU A 9 14.92 -4.88 13.22
C LEU A 9 15.30 -6.31 13.66
N PRO A 10 15.85 -6.50 14.88
CA PRO A 10 16.04 -7.81 15.44
C PRO A 10 14.73 -8.59 15.51
N HIS A 11 14.79 -9.93 15.40
CA HIS A 11 13.61 -10.79 15.46
C HIS A 11 12.75 -10.57 16.72
N GLN A 12 13.37 -10.27 17.84
CA GLN A 12 12.67 -9.99 19.10
C GLN A 12 11.87 -8.69 19.08
N GLU A 13 12.21 -7.77 18.19
CA GLU A 13 11.53 -6.49 18.05
C GLU A 13 10.35 -6.53 17.08
N ILE A 14 10.26 -7.54 16.25
CA ILE A 14 9.13 -7.72 15.32
C ILE A 14 8.08 -8.67 15.90
N LEU A 15 6.83 -8.50 15.50
CA LEU A 15 5.75 -9.42 15.85
C LEU A 15 5.99 -10.79 15.20
N THR A 16 5.68 -11.85 15.95
CA THR A 16 5.56 -13.20 15.39
C THR A 16 4.30 -13.31 14.54
N TYR A 17 4.18 -14.35 13.76
CA TYR A 17 2.96 -14.59 12.99
C TYR A 17 1.75 -14.90 13.88
N GLU A 18 1.98 -15.56 15.02
CA GLU A 18 0.96 -15.82 16.04
C GLU A 18 0.42 -14.51 16.64
N GLU A 19 1.31 -13.57 16.94
CA GLU A 19 0.93 -12.24 17.43
C GLU A 19 0.11 -11.47 16.39
N ILE A 20 0.52 -11.52 15.11
CA ILE A 20 -0.21 -10.89 14.01
C ILE A 20 -1.60 -11.51 13.83
N ILE A 21 -1.71 -12.84 13.85
CA ILE A 21 -2.99 -13.54 13.72
C ILE A 21 -3.92 -13.17 14.87
N ARG A 22 -3.43 -13.14 16.11
CA ARG A 22 -4.25 -12.74 17.28
C ARG A 22 -4.83 -11.34 17.13
N VAL A 23 -4.02 -10.37 16.67
CA VAL A 23 -4.50 -9.01 16.41
C VAL A 23 -5.52 -9.00 15.26
N ALA A 24 -5.27 -9.77 14.20
CA ALA A 24 -6.17 -9.88 13.05
C ALA A 24 -7.52 -10.50 13.44
N GLU A 25 -7.51 -11.58 14.21
CA GLU A 25 -8.74 -12.23 14.71
C GLU A 25 -9.58 -11.25 15.56
N TYR A 26 -8.92 -10.52 16.47
CA TYR A 26 -9.59 -9.48 17.25
C TYR A 26 -10.20 -8.42 16.34
N ALA A 27 -9.44 -7.92 15.37
CA ALA A 27 -9.87 -6.88 14.45
C ALA A 27 -11.06 -7.35 13.58
N VAL A 28 -11.03 -8.58 13.07
CA VAL A 28 -12.09 -9.16 12.24
C VAL A 28 -13.38 -9.36 13.06
N ARG A 29 -13.30 -9.89 14.28
CA ARG A 29 -14.47 -9.98 15.19
C ARG A 29 -15.09 -8.62 15.49
N ASN A 30 -14.33 -7.54 15.37
CA ASN A 30 -14.81 -6.17 15.56
C ASN A 30 -15.08 -5.42 14.24
N GLY A 31 -15.35 -6.14 13.14
CA GLY A 31 -15.89 -5.59 11.91
C GLY A 31 -14.88 -5.23 10.84
N ILE A 32 -13.59 -5.55 11.01
CA ILE A 32 -12.61 -5.41 9.93
C ILE A 32 -12.75 -6.59 8.98
N THR A 33 -13.13 -6.31 7.73
CA THR A 33 -13.36 -7.33 6.70
C THR A 33 -12.25 -7.44 5.68
N LYS A 34 -11.25 -6.54 5.74
CA LYS A 34 -10.16 -6.46 4.75
C LYS A 34 -8.82 -6.30 5.42
N ILE A 35 -7.84 -7.08 4.98
CA ILE A 35 -6.45 -6.94 5.39
C ILE A 35 -5.57 -6.73 4.15
N ARG A 36 -4.65 -5.77 4.26
CA ARG A 36 -3.60 -5.58 3.26
C ARG A 36 -2.26 -5.90 3.86
N ILE A 37 -1.60 -6.88 3.29
CA ILE A 37 -0.23 -7.21 3.62
C ILE A 37 0.69 -6.26 2.84
N THR A 38 1.57 -5.60 3.57
CA THR A 38 2.54 -4.66 3.02
C THR A 38 3.78 -4.63 3.93
N GLY A 39 4.62 -3.66 3.80
CA GLY A 39 5.81 -3.51 4.63
C GLY A 39 6.89 -2.75 3.86
N GLY A 40 8.17 -3.04 4.06
CA GLY A 40 9.18 -2.71 3.07
C GLY A 40 8.93 -3.54 1.81
N GLU A 41 9.25 -4.86 1.88
CA GLU A 41 8.80 -5.84 0.88
C GLU A 41 8.30 -7.09 1.64
N PRO A 42 6.99 -7.41 1.59
CA PRO A 42 6.44 -8.51 2.38
C PRO A 42 6.95 -9.88 1.94
N LEU A 43 7.29 -10.07 0.66
CA LEU A 43 7.71 -11.35 0.10
C LEU A 43 9.12 -11.79 0.54
N ILE A 44 9.92 -10.90 1.15
CA ILE A 44 11.21 -11.30 1.74
C ILE A 44 11.04 -11.99 3.09
N ARG A 45 9.88 -11.82 3.76
CA ARG A 45 9.65 -12.39 5.08
C ARG A 45 9.38 -13.89 4.96
N LYS A 46 10.29 -14.71 5.50
CA LYS A 46 10.20 -16.18 5.46
C LYS A 46 8.86 -16.66 6.04
N GLY A 47 8.17 -17.53 5.31
CA GLY A 47 6.89 -18.11 5.76
C GLY A 47 5.66 -17.20 5.54
N ILE A 48 5.78 -16.11 4.77
CA ILE A 48 4.68 -15.16 4.53
C ILE A 48 3.42 -15.81 3.92
N VAL A 49 3.58 -16.81 3.06
CA VAL A 49 2.46 -17.57 2.48
C VAL A 49 1.65 -18.25 3.58
N GLY A 50 2.32 -18.92 4.54
CA GLY A 50 1.65 -19.56 5.66
C GLY A 50 0.93 -18.57 6.60
N LEU A 51 1.44 -17.35 6.76
CA LEU A 51 0.69 -16.30 7.43
C LEU A 51 -0.61 -15.96 6.68
N ILE A 52 -0.52 -15.81 5.36
CA ILE A 52 -1.68 -15.45 4.52
C ILE A 52 -2.74 -16.57 4.57
N GLU A 53 -2.34 -17.83 4.48
CA GLU A 53 -3.25 -18.98 4.64
C GLU A 53 -3.99 -18.96 5.98
N ARG A 54 -3.27 -18.65 7.06
CA ARG A 54 -3.87 -18.53 8.40
C ARG A 54 -4.84 -17.35 8.48
N LEU A 55 -4.48 -16.21 7.91
CA LEU A 55 -5.37 -15.04 7.82
C LEU A 55 -6.64 -15.38 7.02
N HIS A 56 -6.50 -16.08 5.90
CA HIS A 56 -7.62 -16.46 5.03
C HIS A 56 -8.66 -17.35 5.75
N ARG A 57 -8.22 -18.12 6.74
CA ARG A 57 -9.10 -18.98 7.56
C ARG A 57 -9.86 -18.23 8.66
N ILE A 58 -9.57 -16.95 8.89
CA ILE A 58 -10.29 -16.17 9.92
C ILE A 58 -11.73 -15.91 9.45
N PRO A 59 -12.76 -16.43 10.17
CA PRO A 59 -14.15 -16.21 9.80
C PRO A 59 -14.50 -14.72 9.80
N GLY A 60 -15.08 -14.22 8.70
CA GLY A 60 -15.43 -12.81 8.54
C GLY A 60 -14.39 -11.96 7.82
N LEU A 61 -13.18 -12.46 7.60
CA LEU A 61 -12.21 -11.79 6.71
C LEU A 61 -12.57 -12.11 5.25
N VAL A 62 -12.96 -11.09 4.50
CA VAL A 62 -13.47 -11.24 3.13
C VAL A 62 -12.39 -10.99 2.08
N ASP A 63 -11.39 -10.17 2.39
CA ASP A 63 -10.47 -9.64 1.40
C ASP A 63 -9.04 -9.52 1.93
N ILE A 64 -8.16 -10.30 1.32
CA ILE A 64 -6.72 -10.19 1.55
C ILE A 64 -6.07 -9.63 0.29
N SER A 65 -5.37 -8.51 0.44
CA SER A 65 -4.60 -7.90 -0.64
C SER A 65 -3.13 -7.77 -0.27
N LEU A 66 -2.28 -7.84 -1.29
CA LEU A 66 -0.83 -7.67 -1.14
C LEU A 66 -0.37 -6.40 -1.86
N THR A 67 0.58 -5.67 -1.24
CA THR A 67 1.35 -4.63 -1.91
C THR A 67 2.81 -5.06 -1.92
N THR A 68 3.41 -5.11 -3.10
CA THR A 68 4.78 -5.62 -3.33
C THR A 68 5.51 -4.76 -4.36
N ASN A 69 6.85 -4.79 -4.34
CA ASN A 69 7.67 -4.24 -5.41
C ASN A 69 7.72 -5.13 -6.67
N GLY A 70 7.13 -6.33 -6.61
CA GLY A 70 6.99 -7.24 -7.74
C GLY A 70 8.19 -8.14 -8.03
N THR A 71 9.38 -7.87 -7.49
CA THR A 71 10.62 -8.60 -7.86
C THR A 71 10.62 -10.09 -7.48
N LEU A 72 9.87 -10.46 -6.46
CA LEU A 72 9.73 -11.86 -6.02
C LEU A 72 8.40 -12.49 -6.45
N LEU A 73 7.58 -11.74 -7.18
CA LEU A 73 6.21 -12.17 -7.49
C LEU A 73 6.18 -13.36 -8.44
N GLU A 74 7.13 -13.47 -9.38
CA GLU A 74 7.22 -14.63 -10.26
C GLU A 74 7.30 -15.95 -9.46
N LYS A 75 8.11 -15.95 -8.40
CA LYS A 75 8.28 -17.11 -7.52
C LYS A 75 7.05 -17.42 -6.68
N TYR A 76 6.33 -16.40 -6.22
CA TYR A 76 5.29 -16.57 -5.21
C TYR A 76 3.85 -16.46 -5.73
N ALA A 77 3.62 -15.97 -6.96
CA ALA A 77 2.27 -15.65 -7.45
C ALA A 77 1.26 -16.79 -7.27
N HIS A 78 1.62 -18.00 -7.70
CA HIS A 78 0.74 -19.16 -7.59
C HIS A 78 0.39 -19.51 -6.13
N GLN A 79 1.39 -19.55 -5.25
CA GLN A 79 1.21 -19.84 -3.83
C GLN A 79 0.36 -18.77 -3.13
N LEU A 80 0.57 -17.48 -3.47
CA LEU A 80 -0.21 -16.38 -2.93
C LEU A 80 -1.69 -16.46 -3.35
N PHE A 81 -1.94 -16.82 -4.60
CA PHE A 81 -3.29 -17.00 -5.11
C PHE A 81 -4.01 -18.14 -4.39
N GLN A 82 -3.34 -19.29 -4.24
CA GLN A 82 -3.86 -20.44 -3.50
C GLN A 82 -4.07 -20.14 -2.01
N ALA A 83 -3.20 -19.32 -1.41
CA ALA A 83 -3.32 -18.89 -0.02
C ALA A 83 -4.48 -17.91 0.23
N GLY A 84 -5.18 -17.46 -0.82
CA GLY A 84 -6.35 -16.58 -0.70
C GLY A 84 -6.08 -15.09 -0.89
N VAL A 85 -4.94 -14.71 -1.48
CA VAL A 85 -4.73 -13.33 -1.91
C VAL A 85 -5.66 -13.02 -3.09
N CYS A 86 -6.61 -12.13 -2.89
CA CYS A 86 -7.59 -11.77 -3.93
C CYS A 86 -7.06 -10.71 -4.89
N ARG A 87 -6.16 -9.84 -4.45
CA ARG A 87 -5.73 -8.66 -5.19
C ARG A 87 -4.26 -8.33 -4.96
N ILE A 88 -3.57 -8.00 -6.05
CA ILE A 88 -2.18 -7.56 -6.00
C ILE A 88 -2.05 -6.09 -6.40
N ASN A 89 -1.28 -5.34 -5.60
CA ASN A 89 -0.83 -4.00 -5.93
C ASN A 89 0.69 -4.06 -6.09
N ILE A 90 1.18 -3.65 -7.24
CA ILE A 90 2.59 -3.66 -7.58
C ILE A 90 3.06 -2.21 -7.67
N SER A 91 4.12 -1.87 -6.95
CA SER A 91 4.73 -0.54 -7.03
C SER A 91 5.66 -0.50 -8.24
N LEU A 92 5.36 0.37 -9.22
CA LEU A 92 6.11 0.52 -10.45
C LEU A 92 6.09 1.99 -10.87
N ASP A 93 7.06 2.76 -10.39
CA ASP A 93 7.08 4.22 -10.56
C ASP A 93 7.57 4.68 -11.94
N THR A 94 8.13 3.80 -12.76
CA THR A 94 8.66 4.11 -14.10
C THR A 94 8.60 2.88 -15.00
N LEU A 95 8.49 3.09 -16.31
CA LEU A 95 8.63 2.07 -17.35
C LEU A 95 10.01 2.05 -18.01
N ASP A 96 10.85 3.01 -17.64
CA ASP A 96 12.24 3.13 -18.13
C ASP A 96 13.20 2.32 -17.23
N PRO A 97 13.96 1.33 -17.78
CA PRO A 97 14.82 0.46 -16.98
C PRO A 97 15.98 1.19 -16.28
N GLU A 98 16.53 2.25 -16.87
CA GLU A 98 17.64 2.99 -16.25
C GLU A 98 17.13 3.85 -15.09
N ARG A 99 15.99 4.52 -15.29
CA ARG A 99 15.32 5.27 -14.23
C ARG A 99 14.85 4.35 -13.12
N PHE A 100 14.33 3.16 -13.46
CA PHE A 100 13.95 2.15 -12.49
C PHE A 100 15.14 1.76 -11.60
N ARG A 101 16.32 1.53 -12.20
CA ARG A 101 17.55 1.24 -11.45
C ARG A 101 17.96 2.40 -10.53
N THR A 102 17.83 3.64 -11.02
CA THR A 102 18.13 4.85 -10.25
C THR A 102 17.19 5.02 -9.06
N ILE A 103 15.87 4.84 -9.25
CA ILE A 103 14.86 4.98 -8.20
C ILE A 103 14.96 3.85 -7.17
N THR A 104 15.08 2.61 -7.63
CA THR A 104 15.06 1.41 -6.75
C THR A 104 16.42 1.08 -6.17
N ARG A 105 17.51 1.44 -6.87
CA ARG A 105 18.93 1.24 -6.53
C ARG A 105 19.38 -0.23 -6.49
N ARG A 106 18.51 -1.22 -6.54
CA ARG A 106 18.86 -2.64 -6.38
C ARG A 106 18.03 -3.59 -7.25
N ALA A 107 16.88 -3.18 -7.74
CA ALA A 107 15.98 -4.08 -8.46
C ALA A 107 16.24 -4.04 -9.97
N VAL A 108 15.97 -5.17 -10.60
CA VAL A 108 15.98 -5.32 -12.06
C VAL A 108 14.53 -5.25 -12.53
N MET A 109 14.24 -4.42 -13.50
CA MET A 109 12.87 -4.21 -14.01
C MET A 109 12.29 -5.50 -14.62
N ASP A 110 13.14 -6.33 -15.24
CA ASP A 110 12.72 -7.59 -15.86
C ASP A 110 12.10 -8.56 -14.84
N ASP A 111 12.60 -8.58 -13.60
CA ASP A 111 12.03 -9.39 -12.51
C ASP A 111 10.60 -8.94 -12.18
N VAL A 112 10.36 -7.62 -12.20
CA VAL A 112 9.02 -7.06 -11.96
C VAL A 112 8.06 -7.46 -13.07
N TRP A 113 8.49 -7.34 -14.33
CA TRP A 113 7.67 -7.75 -15.47
C TRP A 113 7.43 -9.26 -15.51
N ALA A 114 8.42 -10.08 -15.15
CA ALA A 114 8.24 -11.53 -14.99
C ALA A 114 7.18 -11.82 -13.91
N GLY A 115 7.25 -11.11 -12.79
CA GLY A 115 6.25 -11.19 -11.71
C GLY A 115 4.84 -10.78 -12.17
N ILE A 116 4.71 -9.70 -12.93
CA ILE A 116 3.42 -9.24 -13.48
C ILE A 116 2.84 -10.29 -14.44
N ARG A 117 3.64 -10.77 -15.39
CA ARG A 117 3.21 -11.85 -16.32
C ARG A 117 2.78 -13.12 -15.59
N LYS A 118 3.53 -13.49 -14.53
CA LYS A 118 3.16 -14.66 -13.72
C LYS A 118 1.86 -14.44 -12.97
N ALA A 119 1.61 -13.25 -12.44
CA ALA A 119 0.36 -12.89 -11.79
C ALA A 119 -0.83 -12.96 -12.77
N GLU A 120 -0.68 -12.43 -14.00
CA GLU A 120 -1.69 -12.58 -15.06
C GLU A 120 -2.00 -14.05 -15.34
N ALA A 121 -0.96 -14.85 -15.60
CA ALA A 121 -1.09 -16.29 -15.90
C ALA A 121 -1.69 -17.09 -14.73
N THR A 122 -1.56 -16.60 -13.49
CA THR A 122 -2.14 -17.21 -12.30
C THR A 122 -3.63 -16.86 -12.13
N GLY A 123 -4.12 -15.81 -12.78
CA GLY A 123 -5.52 -15.38 -12.71
C GLY A 123 -5.80 -14.24 -11.72
N PHE A 124 -4.79 -13.49 -11.30
CA PHE A 124 -5.04 -12.28 -10.51
C PHE A 124 -5.75 -11.21 -11.35
N ASP A 125 -6.94 -10.80 -10.89
CA ASP A 125 -7.75 -9.73 -11.49
C ASP A 125 -8.47 -8.93 -10.39
N PRO A 126 -8.28 -7.59 -10.34
CA PRO A 126 -7.39 -6.79 -11.16
C PRO A 126 -5.93 -6.77 -10.66
N ILE A 127 -4.99 -6.72 -11.58
CA ILE A 127 -3.59 -6.33 -11.29
C ILE A 127 -3.51 -4.82 -11.24
N LYS A 128 -3.04 -4.29 -10.11
CA LYS A 128 -2.98 -2.85 -9.86
C LYS A 128 -1.52 -2.39 -9.83
N LEU A 129 -1.18 -1.45 -10.73
CA LEU A 129 0.13 -0.81 -10.77
C LEU A 129 0.03 0.55 -10.09
N ASN A 130 0.77 0.74 -9.01
CA ASN A 130 0.84 2.00 -8.28
C ASN A 130 2.05 2.79 -8.75
N VAL A 131 1.83 4.02 -9.16
CA VAL A 131 2.83 4.95 -9.69
C VAL A 131 2.81 6.20 -8.85
N VAL A 132 3.84 6.43 -8.04
CA VAL A 132 4.04 7.73 -7.38
C VAL A 132 4.60 8.69 -8.40
N VAL A 133 3.84 9.74 -8.72
CA VAL A 133 4.22 10.71 -9.75
C VAL A 133 5.10 11.79 -9.15
N LEU A 134 6.31 11.92 -9.69
CA LEU A 134 7.32 12.90 -9.30
C LEU A 134 7.57 13.87 -10.46
N LYS A 135 7.28 15.15 -10.24
CA LYS A 135 7.52 16.21 -11.24
C LYS A 135 8.99 16.27 -11.60
N GLY A 136 9.28 16.30 -12.90
CA GLY A 136 10.65 16.34 -13.44
C GLY A 136 11.43 15.02 -13.36
N VAL A 137 10.83 13.96 -12.82
CA VAL A 137 11.46 12.63 -12.71
C VAL A 137 10.77 11.60 -13.61
N ASN A 138 9.49 11.30 -13.35
CA ASN A 138 8.71 10.32 -14.10
C ASN A 138 7.36 10.84 -14.63
N ASP A 139 7.06 12.10 -14.38
CA ASP A 139 5.78 12.71 -14.78
C ASP A 139 5.57 12.81 -16.30
N HIS A 140 6.65 12.70 -17.07
CA HIS A 140 6.60 12.61 -18.54
C HIS A 140 6.19 11.21 -19.04
N GLU A 141 6.26 10.16 -18.21
CA GLU A 141 5.83 8.79 -18.54
C GLU A 141 4.31 8.56 -18.34
N ILE A 142 3.56 9.56 -17.87
CA ILE A 142 2.10 9.43 -17.74
C ILE A 142 1.44 8.94 -19.05
N PRO A 143 1.81 9.44 -20.25
CA PRO A 143 1.28 8.91 -21.52
C PRO A 143 1.57 7.42 -21.71
N ASP A 144 2.75 6.95 -21.38
CA ASP A 144 3.16 5.55 -21.57
C ASP A 144 2.38 4.62 -20.63
N PHE A 145 2.17 5.02 -19.38
CA PHE A 145 1.30 4.30 -18.46
C PHE A 145 -0.16 4.27 -18.91
N VAL A 146 -0.67 5.35 -19.53
CA VAL A 146 -2.02 5.37 -20.12
C VAL A 146 -2.09 4.40 -21.29
N GLN A 147 -1.07 4.37 -22.16
CA GLN A 147 -1.00 3.44 -23.28
C GLN A 147 -0.94 1.98 -22.77
N LEU A 148 -0.16 1.71 -21.73
CA LEU A 148 -0.14 0.39 -21.08
C LEU A 148 -1.53 -0.04 -20.60
N ALA A 149 -2.32 0.87 -20.01
CA ALA A 149 -3.70 0.59 -19.60
C ALA A 149 -4.68 0.42 -20.78
N LYS A 150 -4.38 1.01 -21.96
CA LYS A 150 -5.15 0.74 -23.17
C LYS A 150 -4.93 -0.69 -23.67
N GLU A 151 -3.70 -1.16 -23.62
CA GLU A 151 -3.30 -2.46 -24.19
C GLU A 151 -3.54 -3.64 -23.26
N LYS A 152 -3.40 -3.40 -21.94
CA LYS A 152 -3.46 -4.42 -20.89
C LYS A 152 -4.59 -4.16 -19.89
N PRO A 153 -5.17 -5.21 -19.29
CA PRO A 153 -6.25 -5.06 -18.32
C PRO A 153 -5.73 -4.62 -16.93
N TYR A 154 -4.72 -3.76 -16.91
CA TYR A 154 -4.17 -3.27 -15.65
C TYR A 154 -4.93 -2.05 -15.14
N HIS A 155 -5.01 -1.96 -13.82
CA HIS A 155 -5.50 -0.78 -13.13
C HIS A 155 -4.33 0.11 -12.73
N ILE A 156 -4.00 1.12 -13.54
CA ILE A 156 -2.92 2.06 -13.27
C ILE A 156 -3.40 3.09 -12.25
N ARG A 157 -2.66 3.26 -11.16
CA ARG A 157 -2.98 4.22 -10.10
C ARG A 157 -1.89 5.25 -9.95
N PHE A 158 -2.18 6.45 -10.38
CA PHE A 158 -1.33 7.61 -10.14
C PHE A 158 -1.55 8.13 -8.72
N ILE A 159 -0.47 8.25 -7.97
CA ILE A 159 -0.46 8.65 -6.56
C ILE A 159 0.33 9.94 -6.45
N GLU A 160 -0.22 10.94 -5.78
CA GLU A 160 0.54 12.13 -5.43
C GLU A 160 1.72 11.78 -4.54
N PHE A 161 2.85 12.43 -4.80
CA PHE A 161 4.01 12.34 -3.93
C PHE A 161 3.68 12.84 -2.53
N MET A 162 3.87 11.99 -1.54
CA MET A 162 3.55 12.25 -0.14
C MET A 162 4.80 12.61 0.65
N PRO A 163 4.72 13.57 1.58
CA PRO A 163 5.81 13.94 2.47
C PRO A 163 5.97 12.90 3.60
N THR A 164 6.29 11.67 3.27
CA THR A 164 6.45 10.57 4.20
C THR A 164 7.90 10.10 4.19
N GLY A 165 8.63 10.34 5.28
CA GLY A 165 9.99 9.85 5.38
C GLY A 165 10.89 10.73 6.26
N ALA A 166 12.03 10.18 6.66
CA ALA A 166 13.06 10.87 7.45
C ALA A 166 13.93 11.84 6.63
N GLY A 167 13.69 11.97 5.32
CA GLY A 167 14.40 12.90 4.43
C GLY A 167 13.63 14.21 4.20
N PRO A 168 14.31 15.24 3.71
CA PRO A 168 13.64 16.47 3.30
C PRO A 168 12.64 16.15 2.19
N TYR A 169 11.40 16.60 2.37
CA TYR A 169 10.40 16.59 1.31
C TYR A 169 10.85 17.54 0.21
N GLN A 170 11.09 17.00 -0.97
CA GLN A 170 11.46 17.78 -2.13
C GLN A 170 10.17 18.30 -2.79
N LYS A 171 9.72 19.48 -2.33
CA LYS A 171 8.48 20.12 -2.80
C LYS A 171 8.46 20.35 -4.32
N GLU A 172 9.62 20.52 -4.93
CA GLU A 172 9.81 20.64 -6.37
C GLU A 172 9.32 19.43 -7.17
N HIS A 173 9.32 18.25 -6.55
CA HIS A 173 8.82 17.01 -7.18
C HIS A 173 7.32 16.80 -6.99
N TYR A 174 6.64 17.66 -6.23
CA TYR A 174 5.22 17.55 -6.06
C TYR A 174 4.45 17.99 -7.31
N ILE A 175 3.46 17.20 -7.72
CA ILE A 175 2.50 17.53 -8.77
C ILE A 175 1.08 17.18 -8.28
N PRO A 176 0.14 18.14 -8.26
CA PRO A 176 -1.22 17.87 -7.81
C PRO A 176 -1.97 17.00 -8.80
N THR A 177 -2.88 16.17 -8.30
CA THR A 177 -3.68 15.23 -9.10
C THR A 177 -4.41 15.90 -10.27
N ALA A 178 -4.88 17.12 -10.12
CA ALA A 178 -5.53 17.85 -11.21
C ALA A 178 -4.63 17.97 -12.45
N LYS A 179 -3.33 18.22 -12.25
CA LYS A 179 -2.35 18.27 -13.35
C LYS A 179 -2.04 16.89 -13.94
N ILE A 180 -2.07 15.84 -13.12
CA ILE A 180 -1.94 14.46 -13.60
C ILE A 180 -3.14 14.10 -14.49
N ILE A 181 -4.35 14.40 -14.04
CA ILE A 181 -5.60 14.20 -14.81
C ILE A 181 -5.56 14.95 -16.14
N GLU A 182 -5.11 16.21 -16.14
CA GLU A 182 -4.96 17.01 -17.37
C GLU A 182 -4.05 16.31 -18.38
N ARG A 183 -2.92 15.75 -17.94
CA ARG A 183 -1.99 15.00 -18.80
C ARG A 183 -2.60 13.68 -19.32
N VAL A 184 -3.30 12.94 -18.47
CA VAL A 184 -4.02 11.72 -18.89
C VAL A 184 -5.06 12.04 -19.97
N ARG A 185 -5.83 13.11 -19.78
CA ARG A 185 -6.86 13.53 -20.75
C ARG A 185 -6.33 13.96 -22.12
N LYS A 186 -5.06 14.39 -22.19
CA LYS A 186 -4.40 14.65 -23.49
C LYS A 186 -4.12 13.38 -24.31
N VAL A 187 -4.11 12.21 -23.66
CA VAL A 187 -3.79 10.92 -24.28
C VAL A 187 -5.06 10.10 -24.55
N ALA A 188 -6.06 10.20 -23.68
CA ALA A 188 -7.30 9.44 -23.81
C ALA A 188 -8.45 10.07 -23.02
N GLY A 189 -9.66 9.88 -23.51
CA GLY A 189 -10.87 10.16 -22.77
C GLY A 189 -10.99 9.26 -21.54
N ILE A 190 -11.38 9.85 -20.41
CA ILE A 190 -11.66 9.14 -19.18
C ILE A 190 -13.00 9.55 -18.60
N SER A 191 -13.81 8.56 -18.19
CA SER A 191 -15.10 8.76 -17.52
C SER A 191 -15.08 8.19 -16.10
N SER A 192 -15.69 8.89 -15.14
CA SER A 192 -15.70 8.46 -13.74
C SER A 192 -16.45 7.14 -13.58
N LEU A 193 -15.89 6.23 -12.79
CA LEU A 193 -16.56 5.01 -12.36
C LEU A 193 -17.16 5.23 -10.97
N PRO A 194 -18.36 4.66 -10.69
CA PRO A 194 -18.94 4.72 -9.36
C PRO A 194 -18.02 4.04 -8.35
N PRO A 195 -18.00 4.50 -7.08
CA PRO A 195 -17.25 3.86 -6.03
C PRO A 195 -17.81 2.45 -5.78
N HIS A 196 -16.91 1.50 -5.52
CA HIS A 196 -17.26 0.15 -5.14
C HIS A 196 -16.89 -0.09 -3.67
N ILE A 197 -17.65 -0.90 -2.94
CA ILE A 197 -17.45 -1.17 -1.51
C ILE A 197 -16.02 -1.69 -1.19
N ASN A 198 -15.39 -2.30 -2.17
CA ASN A 198 -14.03 -2.82 -2.06
C ASN A 198 -12.94 -1.87 -2.58
N ASP A 199 -13.33 -0.66 -2.98
CA ASP A 199 -12.33 0.33 -3.41
C ASP A 199 -11.54 0.85 -2.22
N GLY A 200 -10.27 1.17 -2.51
CA GLY A 200 -9.44 1.96 -1.61
C GLY A 200 -9.63 3.46 -1.89
N PRO A 201 -8.63 4.27 -1.55
CA PRO A 201 -8.72 5.73 -1.70
C PRO A 201 -8.65 6.22 -3.15
N ALA A 202 -8.52 5.34 -4.14
CA ALA A 202 -8.39 5.73 -5.53
C ALA A 202 -9.75 6.08 -6.14
N LYS A 203 -9.88 7.29 -6.69
CA LYS A 203 -10.98 7.64 -7.60
C LYS A 203 -10.71 6.97 -8.94
N ARG A 204 -11.62 6.10 -9.37
CA ARG A 204 -11.45 5.26 -10.58
C ARG A 204 -12.12 5.87 -11.81
N TYR A 205 -11.48 5.64 -12.95
CA TYR A 205 -11.96 6.09 -14.25
C TYR A 205 -11.85 4.96 -15.28
N LYS A 206 -12.87 4.80 -16.07
CA LYS A 206 -12.84 3.99 -17.29
C LYS A 206 -12.02 4.73 -18.33
N LEU A 207 -11.17 4.01 -19.05
CA LEU A 207 -10.38 4.53 -20.15
C LEU A 207 -11.10 4.23 -21.46
N GLU A 208 -11.35 5.24 -22.30
CA GLU A 208 -11.98 5.06 -23.59
C GLU A 208 -11.10 4.20 -24.51
N GLY A 209 -11.71 3.14 -25.07
CA GLY A 209 -11.00 2.18 -25.93
C GLY A 209 -9.93 1.35 -25.20
N GLY A 210 -9.85 1.43 -23.86
CA GLY A 210 -8.85 0.70 -23.07
C GLY A 210 -9.37 -0.60 -22.47
N LYS A 211 -8.48 -1.58 -22.32
CA LYS A 211 -8.73 -2.83 -21.61
C LYS A 211 -8.67 -2.66 -20.10
N GLY A 212 -7.81 -1.76 -19.62
CA GLY A 212 -7.60 -1.45 -18.22
C GLY A 212 -8.35 -0.20 -17.76
N SER A 213 -7.93 0.36 -16.65
CA SER A 213 -8.53 1.54 -16.03
C SER A 213 -7.49 2.43 -15.34
N ILE A 214 -7.85 3.69 -15.12
CA ILE A 214 -6.99 4.66 -14.44
C ILE A 214 -7.59 4.99 -13.07
N GLY A 215 -6.74 5.14 -12.07
CA GLY A 215 -7.12 5.62 -10.75
C GLY A 215 -6.23 6.77 -10.30
N PHE A 216 -6.77 7.64 -9.45
CA PHE A 216 -6.01 8.73 -8.84
C PHE A 216 -6.15 8.68 -7.34
N ILE A 217 -5.02 8.79 -6.62
CA ILE A 217 -4.95 8.88 -5.16
C ILE A 217 -4.34 10.22 -4.82
N SER A 218 -5.15 11.08 -4.21
CA SER A 218 -4.84 12.50 -3.94
C SER A 218 -4.75 12.77 -2.44
N PRO A 219 -3.73 12.25 -1.75
CA PRO A 219 -3.64 12.42 -0.30
C PRO A 219 -3.31 13.84 0.13
N VAL A 220 -2.80 14.69 -0.75
CA VAL A 220 -2.35 16.07 -0.45
C VAL A 220 -3.34 17.08 -1.00
N SER A 221 -3.63 17.06 -2.32
CA SER A 221 -4.46 18.09 -2.97
C SER A 221 -5.97 17.91 -2.75
N SER A 222 -6.43 16.68 -2.50
CA SER A 222 -7.84 16.35 -2.29
C SER A 222 -7.94 15.14 -1.35
N HIS A 223 -7.60 15.38 -0.08
CA HIS A 223 -7.56 14.32 0.92
C HIS A 223 -8.94 13.68 1.13
N PHE A 224 -8.92 12.41 1.50
CA PHE A 224 -10.11 11.56 1.71
C PHE A 224 -10.22 11.11 3.16
N CYS A 225 -9.87 11.99 4.11
CA CYS A 225 -9.83 11.68 5.54
C CYS A 225 -11.20 11.32 6.09
N ASP A 226 -12.24 12.01 5.65
CA ASP A 226 -13.63 11.80 6.10
C ASP A 226 -14.16 10.39 5.83
N THR A 227 -13.66 9.73 4.78
CA THR A 227 -14.03 8.36 4.41
C THR A 227 -12.96 7.33 4.76
N CYS A 228 -11.90 7.73 5.45
CA CYS A 228 -10.77 6.86 5.76
C CYS A 228 -11.08 5.93 6.94
N ASN A 229 -11.29 4.65 6.66
CA ASN A 229 -11.54 3.59 7.65
C ASN A 229 -10.32 2.70 7.94
N ARG A 230 -9.09 3.17 7.68
CA ARG A 230 -7.87 2.36 7.79
C ARG A 230 -7.25 2.44 9.18
N LEU A 231 -6.77 1.29 9.65
CA LEU A 231 -5.80 1.12 10.71
C LEU A 231 -4.55 0.46 10.16
N ARG A 232 -3.41 0.61 10.82
CA ARG A 232 -2.15 0.01 10.43
C ARG A 232 -1.51 -0.67 11.63
N LEU A 233 -1.07 -1.92 11.45
CA LEU A 233 -0.22 -2.63 12.39
C LEU A 233 1.18 -2.70 11.79
N THR A 234 2.15 -2.10 12.45
CA THR A 234 3.54 -2.13 12.00
C THR A 234 4.20 -3.45 12.37
N ALA A 235 5.29 -3.81 11.69
CA ALA A 235 6.03 -5.04 11.97
C ALA A 235 6.55 -5.10 13.42
N ASP A 236 6.84 -3.96 14.02
CA ASP A 236 7.28 -3.82 15.41
C ASP A 236 6.14 -3.66 16.42
N GLY A 237 4.90 -3.96 16.02
CA GLY A 237 3.73 -4.06 16.90
C GLY A 237 3.10 -2.74 17.31
N LYS A 238 3.24 -1.69 16.48
CA LYS A 238 2.56 -0.42 16.72
C LYS A 238 1.25 -0.35 15.93
N LEU A 239 0.16 -0.01 16.61
CA LEU A 239 -1.12 0.30 15.99
C LEU A 239 -1.18 1.80 15.69
N ARG A 240 -1.47 2.16 14.44
CA ARG A 240 -1.57 3.54 13.93
C ARG A 240 -2.93 3.76 13.29
N SER A 241 -3.58 4.86 13.60
CA SER A 241 -4.87 5.24 13.00
C SER A 241 -4.72 6.11 11.74
N CYS A 242 -3.59 6.79 11.57
CA CYS A 242 -3.31 7.67 10.43
C CYS A 242 -1.89 7.50 9.90
N LEU A 243 -1.71 7.58 8.59
CA LEU A 243 -0.40 7.56 7.95
C LEU A 243 0.47 8.76 8.34
N PHE A 244 -0.17 9.93 8.45
CA PHE A 244 0.45 11.21 8.70
C PHE A 244 0.46 11.62 10.19
N SER A 245 0.25 10.68 11.11
CA SER A 245 0.34 10.90 12.54
C SER A 245 1.43 10.06 13.14
N ASP A 246 2.24 10.63 14.02
CA ASP A 246 3.25 9.90 14.79
C ASP A 246 2.68 9.25 16.06
N GLN A 247 1.37 9.37 16.29
CA GLN A 247 0.72 8.66 17.36
C GLN A 247 0.71 7.15 17.08
N GLU A 248 1.31 6.40 17.99
CA GLU A 248 1.45 4.96 17.93
C GLU A 248 1.09 4.32 19.27
N ILE A 249 0.31 3.25 19.20
CA ILE A 249 -0.05 2.45 20.36
C ILE A 249 0.73 1.14 20.30
N ASN A 250 1.54 0.85 21.32
CA ASN A 250 2.37 -0.35 21.34
C ASN A 250 1.58 -1.57 21.83
N LEU A 251 1.28 -2.51 20.94
CA LEU A 251 0.55 -3.73 21.28
C LEU A 251 1.46 -4.86 21.81
N LYS A 252 2.78 -4.82 21.59
CA LYS A 252 3.70 -5.89 22.02
C LYS A 252 3.62 -6.24 23.50
N PRO A 253 3.61 -5.28 24.44
CA PRO A 253 3.52 -5.61 25.85
C PRO A 253 2.28 -6.46 26.16
N ILE A 254 1.14 -6.12 25.60
CA ILE A 254 -0.12 -6.84 25.77
C ILE A 254 -0.04 -8.24 25.16
N LEU A 255 0.47 -8.34 23.93
CA LEU A 255 0.57 -9.61 23.22
C LEU A 255 1.53 -10.61 23.90
N ARG A 256 2.48 -10.10 24.70
CA ARG A 256 3.55 -10.87 25.40
C ARG A 256 3.37 -10.96 26.90
N SER A 257 2.32 -10.34 27.47
CA SER A 257 2.09 -10.28 28.92
C SER A 257 1.74 -11.63 29.56
N GLY A 258 1.26 -12.59 28.76
CA GLY A 258 0.64 -13.81 29.29
C GLY A 258 -0.70 -13.56 30.01
N SER A 259 -1.25 -12.37 29.89
CA SER A 259 -2.53 -11.99 30.49
C SER A 259 -3.67 -12.91 30.06
N LYS A 260 -4.55 -13.24 30.99
CA LYS A 260 -5.79 -13.99 30.68
C LYS A 260 -6.83 -13.13 29.97
N ASP A 261 -6.69 -11.81 30.01
CA ASP A 261 -7.68 -10.85 29.48
C ASP A 261 -7.12 -9.99 28.32
N ILE A 262 -6.32 -10.60 27.45
CA ILE A 262 -5.74 -9.94 26.26
C ILE A 262 -6.83 -9.28 25.42
N GLU A 263 -8.03 -9.84 25.33
CA GLU A 263 -9.13 -9.28 24.53
C GLU A 263 -9.62 -7.94 25.05
N ALA A 264 -9.80 -7.80 26.36
CA ALA A 264 -10.18 -6.52 26.95
C ALA A 264 -9.08 -5.47 26.79
N GLU A 265 -7.82 -5.88 26.95
CA GLU A 265 -6.68 -4.99 26.73
C GLU A 265 -6.59 -4.54 25.26
N LEU A 266 -6.75 -5.44 24.27
CA LEU A 266 -6.81 -5.09 22.86
C LEU A 266 -7.97 -4.14 22.57
N LYS A 267 -9.16 -4.39 23.14
CA LYS A 267 -10.33 -3.52 23.00
C LYS A 267 -10.00 -2.08 23.41
N GLN A 268 -9.38 -1.89 24.57
CA GLN A 268 -8.97 -0.58 25.05
C GLN A 268 -8.02 0.12 24.06
N GLN A 269 -7.01 -0.60 23.57
CA GLN A 269 -6.03 -0.03 22.63
C GLN A 269 -6.65 0.33 21.28
N PHE A 270 -7.53 -0.52 20.74
CA PHE A 270 -8.24 -0.22 19.51
C PHE A 270 -9.19 0.97 19.69
N GLN A 271 -9.91 1.05 20.79
CA GLN A 271 -10.76 2.21 21.10
C GLN A 271 -9.94 3.49 21.20
N GLN A 272 -8.77 3.45 21.86
CA GLN A 272 -7.84 4.57 21.93
C GLN A 272 -7.35 4.98 20.53
N ALA A 273 -6.97 4.01 19.67
CA ALA A 273 -6.53 4.30 18.32
C ALA A 273 -7.63 4.97 17.47
N LEU A 274 -8.89 4.56 17.66
CA LEU A 274 -10.03 5.12 16.95
C LEU A 274 -10.40 6.51 17.48
N SER A 275 -10.42 6.72 18.80
CA SER A 275 -10.77 8.01 19.41
C SER A 275 -9.71 9.09 19.11
N THR A 276 -8.45 8.70 18.95
CA THR A 276 -7.35 9.63 18.62
C THR A 276 -7.13 9.79 17.11
N LYS A 277 -7.95 9.13 16.28
CA LYS A 277 -7.85 9.24 14.83
C LYS A 277 -8.22 10.67 14.40
N PRO A 278 -7.30 11.39 13.72
CA PRO A 278 -7.59 12.77 13.30
C PRO A 278 -8.70 12.80 12.24
N ALA A 279 -9.62 13.74 12.35
CA ALA A 279 -10.65 13.99 11.34
C ALA A 279 -10.05 14.38 9.97
N GLY A 280 -8.84 14.97 9.98
CA GLY A 280 -8.08 15.27 8.78
C GLY A 280 -6.61 15.51 9.12
N HIS A 281 -5.72 15.37 8.13
CA HIS A 281 -4.33 15.78 8.30
C HIS A 281 -4.17 17.26 7.91
N LYS A 282 -3.23 17.93 8.58
CA LYS A 282 -2.90 19.35 8.32
C LYS A 282 -1.81 19.52 7.26
N ILE A 283 -1.55 18.48 6.47
CA ILE A 283 -0.53 18.53 5.44
C ILE A 283 -1.11 19.25 4.23
N ASN A 284 -0.45 20.32 3.86
CA ASN A 284 -0.61 20.97 2.57
C ASN A 284 0.79 21.06 1.92
N SER A 285 0.85 21.51 0.68
CA SER A 285 2.12 21.66 -0.05
C SER A 285 3.15 22.56 0.67
N ASP A 286 2.73 23.35 1.65
CA ASP A 286 3.55 24.37 2.30
C ASP A 286 3.94 24.05 3.74
N LYS A 287 3.17 23.20 4.44
CA LYS A 287 3.42 22.83 5.83
C LYS A 287 3.38 21.30 6.00
N ILE A 288 4.55 20.73 6.15
CA ILE A 288 4.75 19.31 6.33
C ILE A 288 5.46 19.10 7.65
N PRO A 289 4.79 18.56 8.67
CA PRO A 289 5.47 18.15 9.88
C PRO A 289 6.40 16.97 9.56
N PRO A 290 7.62 16.95 10.11
CA PRO A 290 8.49 15.79 9.98
C PRO A 290 7.79 14.59 10.60
N LEU A 291 7.72 13.48 9.85
CA LEU A 291 7.23 12.20 10.36
C LEU A 291 8.42 11.39 10.87
N GLY A 292 8.30 10.84 12.07
CA GLY A 292 9.35 10.06 12.71
C GLY A 292 9.66 8.72 12.03
N ARG A 293 8.81 8.26 11.10
CA ARG A 293 8.99 7.00 10.37
C ARG A 293 8.92 7.16 8.86
N THR A 294 9.74 6.36 8.18
CA THR A 294 9.66 6.19 6.72
C THR A 294 8.46 5.34 6.32
N MET A 295 8.01 5.45 5.06
CA MET A 295 6.92 4.62 4.52
C MET A 295 7.16 3.12 4.71
N SER A 296 8.38 2.66 4.51
CA SER A 296 8.77 1.26 4.71
C SER A 296 8.63 0.78 6.16
N GLY A 297 8.73 1.68 7.14
CA GLY A 297 8.53 1.38 8.56
C GLY A 297 7.08 1.46 9.02
N ILE A 298 6.19 2.01 8.17
CA ILE A 298 4.75 2.19 8.49
C ILE A 298 3.89 1.17 7.72
N GLY A 299 4.41 0.55 6.70
CA GLY A 299 3.66 -0.30 5.79
C GLY A 299 2.96 0.52 4.69
N GLY A 300 3.75 1.07 3.82
CA GLY A 300 3.30 1.89 2.67
C GLY A 300 2.97 1.09 1.44
#